data_5a6b3566ab4193d4635fa6e2994013a1
#
_entry.id   5a6b3566ab4193d4635fa6e2994013a1
#
_cell.length_a   1.000
_cell.length_b   1.000
_cell.length_c   1.000
_cell.angle_alpha   90.00
_cell.angle_beta   90.00
_cell.angle_gamma   90.00
#
_symmetry.space_group_name_H-M   'P 1'
#
loop_
_entity.id
_entity.type
_entity.pdbx_description
1 polymer ?
#
loop_
_entity_poly.entity_id
_entity_poly.type
_entity_poly.pdbx_seq_one_letter_code
_entity_poly.pdbx_strand_id
1 'polypeptide(L)'
;MKRFFVFFLTILAGLSSVCASLGDSDDKIENSYDKLVERHLLDDGTVSTLYHKDRYLIFVLFDKRRSILETYSRVDRRDLSPKEISKFLKANAGRSTWTRDDTSKERRFERSDHKAEATYRNVDGRPTLKVRPMRDS
;
A
#
# COMPACT_ATOMS: atom_id res chain seq x y z
N MET A 1 18.73 -28.05 -15.39
CA MET A 1 18.78 -27.37 -14.11
C MET A 1 18.61 -25.88 -14.22
N LYS A 2 19.36 -25.19 -15.03
CA LYS A 2 19.25 -23.75 -15.20
C LYS A 2 17.88 -23.28 -15.67
N ARG A 3 17.25 -24.02 -16.56
CA ARG A 3 15.91 -23.72 -17.08
C ARG A 3 14.85 -23.79 -16.00
N PHE A 4 14.94 -24.76 -15.14
CA PHE A 4 14.04 -24.97 -14.04
C PHE A 4 14.10 -23.80 -13.05
N PHE A 5 15.28 -23.31 -12.79
CA PHE A 5 15.51 -22.19 -11.90
C PHE A 5 14.89 -20.89 -12.43
N VAL A 6 15.05 -20.63 -13.72
CA VAL A 6 14.48 -19.46 -14.39
C VAL A 6 12.95 -19.48 -14.33
N PHE A 7 12.37 -20.65 -14.55
CA PHE A 7 10.93 -20.85 -14.47
C PHE A 7 10.39 -20.50 -13.07
N PHE A 8 11.09 -20.93 -12.05
CA PHE A 8 10.72 -20.64 -10.66
C PHE A 8 10.72 -19.12 -10.38
N LEU A 9 11.73 -18.41 -10.85
CA LEU A 9 11.81 -16.96 -10.71
C LEU A 9 10.64 -16.26 -11.39
N THR A 10 10.21 -16.72 -12.54
CA THR A 10 9.07 -16.16 -13.25
C THR A 10 7.79 -16.25 -12.43
N ILE A 11 7.57 -17.39 -11.77
CA ILE A 11 6.40 -17.58 -10.90
C ILE A 11 6.42 -16.58 -9.73
N LEU A 12 7.58 -16.39 -9.10
CA LEU A 12 7.72 -15.44 -8.00
C LEU A 12 7.43 -14.02 -8.44
N ALA A 13 7.90 -13.62 -9.61
CA ALA A 13 7.64 -12.30 -10.15
C ALA A 13 6.15 -12.08 -10.40
N GLY A 14 5.44 -13.08 -10.89
CA GLY A 14 4.01 -13.01 -11.10
C GLY A 14 3.23 -12.85 -9.80
N LEU A 15 3.67 -13.51 -8.73
CA LEU A 15 3.02 -13.40 -7.43
C LEU A 15 3.25 -12.04 -6.76
N SER A 16 4.40 -11.40 -7.00
CA SER A 16 4.74 -10.12 -6.39
C SER A 16 4.04 -8.93 -7.02
N SER A 17 3.36 -9.12 -8.16
CA SER A 17 2.71 -8.02 -8.88
C SER A 17 1.28 -7.71 -8.42
N VAL A 18 0.78 -8.38 -7.37
CA VAL A 18 -0.62 -8.26 -6.92
C VAL A 18 -0.93 -6.90 -6.31
N CYS A 19 0.03 -6.27 -5.63
CA CYS A 19 -0.12 -4.96 -5.02
C CYS A 19 1.11 -4.11 -5.27
N ALA A 20 0.87 -2.83 -5.54
CA ALA A 20 1.94 -1.84 -5.54
C ALA A 20 2.34 -1.49 -4.10
N SER A 21 3.49 -0.91 -3.91
CA SER A 21 4.02 -0.56 -2.61
C SER A 21 4.43 0.90 -2.53
N LEU A 22 4.55 1.38 -1.30
CA LEU A 22 5.02 2.73 -0.99
C LEU A 22 6.38 2.97 -1.65
N GLY A 23 6.54 4.12 -2.28
CA GLY A 23 7.77 4.47 -2.99
C GLY A 23 7.79 4.03 -4.45
N ASP A 24 6.85 3.23 -4.91
CA ASP A 24 6.76 2.83 -6.31
C ASP A 24 6.44 4.02 -7.21
N SER A 25 6.89 3.94 -8.47
CA SER A 25 6.58 4.95 -9.46
C SER A 25 5.11 4.93 -9.86
N ASP A 26 4.62 6.06 -10.38
CA ASP A 26 3.24 6.17 -10.86
C ASP A 26 2.92 5.13 -11.95
N ASP A 27 3.86 4.87 -12.86
CA ASP A 27 3.67 3.85 -13.91
C ASP A 27 3.51 2.46 -13.32
N LYS A 28 4.32 2.11 -12.34
CA LYS A 28 4.24 0.80 -11.70
C LYS A 28 2.93 0.62 -10.95
N ILE A 29 2.46 1.66 -10.29
CA ILE A 29 1.20 1.64 -9.56
C ILE A 29 0.02 1.53 -10.53
N GLU A 30 0.01 2.26 -11.63
CA GLU A 30 -1.02 2.15 -12.64
C GLU A 30 -1.09 0.74 -13.23
N ASN A 31 0.05 0.11 -13.47
CA ASN A 31 0.09 -1.26 -13.96
C ASN A 31 -0.39 -2.29 -12.93
N SER A 32 -0.27 -1.96 -11.64
CA SER A 32 -0.71 -2.85 -10.56
C SER A 32 -2.21 -2.77 -10.29
N TYR A 33 -2.81 -1.61 -10.55
CA TYR A 33 -4.23 -1.35 -10.26
C TYR A 33 -4.99 -1.08 -11.56
N ASP A 34 -5.99 -1.90 -11.85
CA ASP A 34 -6.64 -1.95 -13.16
C ASP A 34 -7.51 -0.74 -13.48
N LYS A 35 -8.08 -0.08 -12.49
CA LYS A 35 -9.05 1.00 -12.73
C LYS A 35 -8.70 2.25 -11.96
N LEU A 36 -8.22 3.24 -12.70
CA LEU A 36 -8.11 4.61 -12.18
C LEU A 36 -9.52 5.21 -12.13
N VAL A 37 -9.95 5.61 -10.94
CA VAL A 37 -11.25 6.26 -10.72
C VAL A 37 -11.11 7.76 -10.82
N GLU A 38 -10.08 8.32 -10.20
CA GLU A 38 -9.89 9.76 -10.07
C GLU A 38 -8.42 10.13 -9.97
N ARG A 39 -8.09 11.30 -10.54
CA ARG A 39 -6.73 11.86 -10.43
C ARG A 39 -6.83 13.37 -10.28
N HIS A 40 -6.11 13.91 -9.31
CA HIS A 40 -6.08 15.35 -9.05
C HIS A 40 -4.65 15.85 -8.84
N LEU A 41 -4.29 16.92 -9.54
CA LEU A 41 -3.07 17.65 -9.24
C LEU A 41 -3.38 18.65 -8.13
N LEU A 42 -2.63 18.58 -7.04
CA LEU A 42 -2.82 19.44 -5.89
C LEU A 42 -1.92 20.69 -5.99
N ASP A 43 -2.27 21.72 -5.20
CA ASP A 43 -1.57 23.01 -5.24
C ASP A 43 -0.11 22.91 -4.81
N ASP A 44 0.25 21.92 -4.00
CA ASP A 44 1.63 21.69 -3.56
C ASP A 44 2.48 20.89 -4.57
N GLY A 45 1.90 20.56 -5.72
CA GLY A 45 2.59 19.81 -6.76
C GLY A 45 2.48 18.29 -6.62
N THR A 46 1.83 17.80 -5.57
CA THR A 46 1.56 16.37 -5.45
C THR A 46 0.36 15.96 -6.31
N VAL A 47 0.26 14.68 -6.59
CA VAL A 47 -0.84 14.12 -7.39
C VAL A 47 -1.56 13.07 -6.55
N SER A 48 -2.85 13.24 -6.34
CA SER A 48 -3.68 12.22 -5.69
C SER A 48 -4.36 11.36 -6.74
N THR A 49 -4.41 10.07 -6.49
CA THR A 49 -5.08 9.11 -7.36
C THR A 49 -5.94 8.16 -6.54
N LEU A 50 -7.05 7.76 -7.10
CA LEU A 50 -7.92 6.77 -6.51
C LEU A 50 -8.11 5.63 -7.50
N TYR A 51 -7.84 4.42 -7.06
CA TYR A 51 -8.00 3.21 -7.86
C TYR A 51 -9.04 2.30 -7.24
N HIS A 52 -9.69 1.54 -8.10
CA HIS A 52 -10.57 0.45 -7.69
C HIS A 52 -9.95 -0.87 -8.16
N LYS A 53 -9.67 -1.76 -7.24
CA LYS A 53 -9.16 -3.10 -7.54
C LYS A 53 -9.90 -4.12 -6.68
N ASP A 54 -10.56 -5.07 -7.32
CA ASP A 54 -11.38 -6.08 -6.65
C ASP A 54 -12.42 -5.40 -5.74
N ARG A 55 -12.41 -5.67 -4.46
CA ARG A 55 -13.33 -5.10 -3.46
C ARG A 55 -12.75 -3.89 -2.74
N TYR A 56 -11.61 -3.37 -3.19
CA TYR A 56 -10.88 -2.33 -2.48
C TYR A 56 -10.86 -1.02 -3.24
N LEU A 57 -10.86 0.06 -2.47
CA LEU A 57 -10.49 1.39 -2.93
C LEU A 57 -9.07 1.67 -2.43
N ILE A 58 -8.21 2.10 -3.34
CA ILE A 58 -6.82 2.35 -3.03
C ILE A 58 -6.51 3.78 -3.44
N PHE A 59 -6.21 4.61 -2.44
CA PHE A 59 -5.82 6.00 -2.65
C PHE A 59 -4.30 6.08 -2.58
N VAL A 60 -3.68 6.76 -3.54
CA VAL A 60 -2.24 6.94 -3.58
C VAL A 60 -1.93 8.41 -3.80
N LEU A 61 -1.03 8.94 -2.99
CA LEU A 61 -0.50 10.29 -3.14
C LEU A 61 0.92 10.19 -3.69
N PHE A 62 1.19 10.90 -4.77
CA PHE A 62 2.51 10.93 -5.41
C PHE A 62 3.19 12.28 -5.21
N ASP A 63 4.46 12.23 -4.89
CA ASP A 63 5.35 13.37 -4.92
C ASP A 63 6.52 13.03 -5.83
N LYS A 64 6.78 13.86 -6.83
CA LYS A 64 7.85 13.64 -7.82
C LYS A 64 7.75 12.25 -8.44
N ARG A 65 6.52 11.80 -8.75
CA ARG A 65 6.20 10.53 -9.39
C ARG A 65 6.51 9.30 -8.53
N ARG A 66 6.64 9.47 -7.21
CA ARG A 66 6.83 8.37 -6.26
C ARG A 66 5.71 8.38 -5.23
N SER A 67 5.22 7.20 -4.89
CA SER A 67 4.20 7.05 -3.86
C SER A 67 4.74 7.46 -2.49
N ILE A 68 4.05 8.39 -1.83
CA ILE A 68 4.39 8.86 -0.48
C ILE A 68 3.29 8.56 0.52
N LEU A 69 2.15 8.05 0.08
CA LEU A 69 1.04 7.68 0.92
C LEU A 69 0.17 6.70 0.16
N GLU A 70 -0.21 5.61 0.80
CA GLU A 70 -1.19 4.68 0.25
C GLU A 70 -2.23 4.36 1.30
N THR A 71 -3.50 4.40 0.93
CA THR A 71 -4.58 3.96 1.81
C THR A 71 -5.36 2.84 1.15
N TYR A 72 -5.83 1.93 1.98
CA TYR A 72 -6.59 0.75 1.56
C TYR A 72 -7.87 0.67 2.36
N SER A 73 -8.99 0.54 1.68
CA SER A 73 -10.29 0.38 2.31
C SER A 73 -11.19 -0.48 1.42
N ARG A 74 -12.27 -1.00 1.98
CA ARG A 74 -13.24 -1.78 1.21
C ARG A 74 -14.28 -0.86 0.60
N VAL A 75 -14.71 -1.20 -0.60
CA VAL A 75 -15.79 -0.47 -1.30
C VAL A 75 -17.09 -0.50 -0.48
N ASP A 76 -17.36 -1.63 0.20
CA ASP A 76 -18.59 -1.82 0.99
C ASP A 76 -18.52 -1.18 2.39
N ARG A 77 -17.45 -0.48 2.73
CA ARG A 77 -17.22 0.21 4.01
C ARG A 77 -17.12 -0.71 5.21
N ARG A 78 -16.93 -2.00 5.01
CA ARG A 78 -16.70 -2.95 6.10
C ARG A 78 -15.26 -2.89 6.58
N ASP A 79 -15.03 -3.43 7.77
CA ASP A 79 -13.68 -3.58 8.30
C ASP A 79 -12.81 -4.44 7.39
N LEU A 80 -11.55 -4.09 7.31
CA LEU A 80 -10.54 -5.00 6.78
C LEU A 80 -10.32 -6.11 7.80
N SER A 81 -10.30 -7.35 7.34
CA SER A 81 -9.95 -8.47 8.21
C SER A 81 -8.48 -8.40 8.59
N PRO A 82 -8.04 -9.08 9.69
CA PRO A 82 -6.61 -9.17 10.00
C PRO A 82 -5.78 -9.71 8.83
N LYS A 83 -6.35 -10.62 8.06
CA LYS A 83 -5.71 -11.20 6.89
C LYS A 83 -5.53 -10.17 5.77
N GLU A 84 -6.53 -9.33 5.55
CA GLU A 84 -6.45 -8.25 4.57
C GLU A 84 -5.42 -7.19 4.98
N ILE A 85 -5.42 -6.79 6.24
CA ILE A 85 -4.42 -5.86 6.78
C ILE A 85 -3.01 -6.42 6.58
N SER A 86 -2.79 -7.69 6.94
CA SER A 86 -1.50 -8.35 6.75
C SER A 86 -1.07 -8.37 5.29
N LYS A 87 -1.99 -8.61 4.38
CA LYS A 87 -1.72 -8.63 2.94
C LYS A 87 -1.20 -7.27 2.46
N PHE A 88 -1.84 -6.18 2.86
CA PHE A 88 -1.41 -4.85 2.45
C PHE A 88 -0.12 -4.42 3.12
N LEU A 89 0.07 -4.77 4.39
CA LEU A 89 1.34 -4.52 5.06
C LEU A 89 2.48 -5.28 4.39
N LYS A 90 2.25 -6.54 4.05
CA LYS A 90 3.26 -7.36 3.37
C LYS A 90 3.64 -6.78 2.01
N ALA A 91 2.66 -6.25 1.27
CA ALA A 91 2.93 -5.58 -0.01
C ALA A 91 3.86 -4.37 0.16
N ASN A 92 3.82 -3.73 1.31
CA ASN A 92 4.63 -2.55 1.64
C ASN A 92 5.87 -2.88 2.49
N ALA A 93 6.20 -4.15 2.64
CA ALA A 93 7.30 -4.57 3.51
C ALA A 93 8.68 -4.47 2.85
N GLY A 94 8.74 -4.65 1.52
CA GLY A 94 10.02 -4.82 0.85
C GLY A 94 10.74 -6.03 1.42
N ARG A 95 11.94 -5.83 1.95
CA ARG A 95 12.71 -6.87 2.66
C ARG A 95 12.51 -6.85 4.16
N SER A 96 11.66 -5.95 4.64
CA SER A 96 11.43 -5.74 6.06
C SER A 96 10.19 -6.50 6.53
N THR A 97 9.91 -6.43 7.81
CA THR A 97 8.70 -6.96 8.43
C THR A 97 7.95 -5.84 9.11
N TRP A 98 6.71 -6.11 9.51
CA TRP A 98 5.90 -5.16 10.26
C TRP A 98 5.66 -5.67 11.67
N THR A 99 5.74 -4.77 12.63
CA THR A 99 5.47 -5.05 14.04
C THR A 99 4.32 -4.17 14.50
N ARG A 100 3.37 -4.77 15.21
CA ARG A 100 2.27 -4.02 15.80
C ARG A 100 2.75 -3.24 17.01
N ASP A 101 2.39 -1.96 17.08
CA ASP A 101 2.64 -1.11 18.23
C ASP A 101 1.40 -1.10 19.13
N ASP A 102 1.49 -1.82 20.25
CA ASP A 102 0.39 -1.95 21.20
C ASP A 102 0.32 -0.80 22.20
N THR A 103 1.24 0.15 22.15
CA THR A 103 1.23 1.31 23.05
C THR A 103 0.24 2.39 22.63
N SER A 104 -0.20 2.37 21.39
CA SER A 104 -1.14 3.32 20.83
C SER A 104 -2.60 2.84 20.99
N LYS A 105 -3.53 3.76 21.20
CA LYS A 105 -4.97 3.46 21.18
C LYS A 105 -5.44 3.03 19.79
N GLU A 106 -4.78 3.55 18.75
CA GLU A 106 -5.04 3.14 17.37
C GLU A 106 -4.21 1.90 17.05
N ARG A 107 -4.70 1.11 16.10
CA ARG A 107 -3.87 0.03 15.56
C ARG A 107 -2.78 0.65 14.72
N ARG A 108 -1.58 0.62 15.24
CA ARG A 108 -0.41 1.16 14.59
C ARG A 108 0.59 0.05 14.34
N PHE A 109 1.27 0.16 13.20
CA PHE A 109 2.30 -0.78 12.77
C PHE A 109 3.54 0.00 12.38
N GLU A 110 4.68 -0.56 12.67
CA GLU A 110 5.97 0.02 12.31
C GLU A 110 6.77 -0.99 11.51
N ARG A 111 7.36 -0.54 10.40
CA ARG A 111 8.22 -1.39 9.60
C ARG A 111 9.58 -1.51 10.26
N SER A 112 10.19 -2.72 10.17
CA SER A 112 11.42 -3.03 10.91
C SER A 112 12.62 -2.15 10.54
N ASP A 113 12.61 -1.54 9.34
CA ASP A 113 13.66 -0.62 8.93
C ASP A 113 13.45 0.81 9.46
N HIS A 114 12.38 1.05 10.23
CA HIS A 114 11.99 2.35 10.78
C HIS A 114 11.74 3.44 9.74
N LYS A 115 11.48 3.06 8.49
CA LYS A 115 11.26 4.01 7.39
C LYS A 115 9.80 4.17 6.99
N ALA A 116 8.93 3.34 7.52
CA ALA A 116 7.50 3.42 7.22
C ALA A 116 6.67 3.04 8.44
N GLU A 117 5.48 3.61 8.50
CA GLU A 117 4.49 3.28 9.51
C GLU A 117 3.13 3.12 8.86
N ALA A 118 2.25 2.41 9.52
CA ALA A 118 0.88 2.25 9.09
C ALA A 118 -0.06 2.42 10.27
N THR A 119 -1.25 2.95 9.99
CA THR A 119 -2.32 3.08 10.99
C THR A 119 -3.60 2.53 10.40
N TYR A 120 -4.41 1.90 11.24
CA TYR A 120 -5.73 1.42 10.84
C TYR A 120 -6.77 2.09 11.71
N ARG A 121 -7.64 2.89 11.10
CA ARG A 121 -8.67 3.64 11.81
C ARG A 121 -9.84 3.95 10.88
N ASN A 122 -10.93 4.41 11.45
CA ASN A 122 -12.08 4.86 10.70
C ASN A 122 -11.83 6.29 10.17
N VAL A 123 -11.99 6.46 8.87
CA VAL A 123 -11.88 7.77 8.20
C VAL A 123 -13.20 8.02 7.48
N ASP A 124 -13.96 8.99 7.97
CA ASP A 124 -15.27 9.37 7.39
C ASP A 124 -16.22 8.18 7.22
N GLY A 125 -16.28 7.31 8.23
CA GLY A 125 -17.14 6.13 8.22
C GLY A 125 -16.60 4.96 7.45
N ARG A 126 -15.36 5.04 6.98
CA ARG A 126 -14.71 3.96 6.21
C ARG A 126 -13.45 3.50 6.95
N PRO A 127 -13.43 2.24 7.44
CA PRO A 127 -12.22 1.69 8.05
C PRO A 127 -11.08 1.64 7.02
N THR A 128 -9.97 2.26 7.34
CA THR A 128 -8.90 2.54 6.38
C THR A 128 -7.53 2.22 6.96
N LEU A 129 -6.75 1.44 6.23
CA LEU A 129 -5.33 1.24 6.50
C LEU A 129 -4.54 2.28 5.72
N LYS A 130 -3.71 3.04 6.40
CA LYS A 130 -2.90 4.10 5.83
C LYS A 130 -1.44 3.78 6.03
N VAL A 131 -0.68 3.74 4.94
CA VAL A 131 0.75 3.46 4.94
C VAL A 131 1.49 4.69 4.45
N ARG A 132 2.48 5.14 5.21
CA ARG A 132 3.26 6.34 4.88
C ARG A 132 4.70 6.20 5.34
N PRO A 133 5.63 6.99 4.76
CA PRO A 133 6.99 7.06 5.28
C PRO A 133 6.98 7.62 6.71
N MET A 134 7.88 7.12 7.55
CA MET A 134 8.14 7.74 8.85
C MET A 134 8.97 9.00 8.62
N ARG A 135 8.60 10.07 9.32
CA ARG A 135 9.39 11.28 9.32
C ARG A 135 10.61 11.09 10.20
N ASP A 136 11.75 11.50 9.69
CA ASP A 136 12.94 11.64 10.52
C ASP A 136 12.67 12.72 11.56
N SER A 137 12.80 12.37 12.81
CA SER A 137 12.61 13.29 13.93
C SER A 137 13.83 14.19 14.08
#